data_f0c5f3357b1e7c1082020ffea39a261a
#
_entry.id   f0c5f3357b1e7c1082020ffea39a261a
#
_cell.length_a   1.000
_cell.length_b   1.000
_cell.length_c   1.000
_cell.angle_alpha   90.00
_cell.angle_beta   90.00
_cell.angle_gamma   90.00
#
_symmetry.space_group_name_H-M   'P 1'
#
loop_
_entity.id
_entity.type
_entity.pdbx_description
1 polymer ?
#
loop_
_entity_poly.entity_id
_entity_poly.type
_entity_poly.pdbx_seq_one_letter_code
_entity_poly.pdbx_strand_id
1 'polypeptide(L)'
;MIFKDVRDGRPYPDHGLSARDWTRIPPRQVRLDQLVTTKKVLELDRLLSSDSTFFGDLFPHAVGWRGELFLEDGLHRAVRAALQQRLVIHVRVLELDALQPGGAPDRMGV
;
A
#
# COMPACT_ATOMS: atom_id res chain seq x y z
N MET A 1 10.81 -0.47 -14.84
CA MET A 1 10.29 -1.32 -13.75
C MET A 1 8.89 -0.84 -13.38
N ILE A 2 7.98 -1.77 -13.10
CA ILE A 2 6.60 -1.41 -12.75
C ILE A 2 6.56 -0.62 -11.44
N PHE A 3 7.23 -1.14 -10.41
CA PHE A 3 7.29 -0.49 -9.10
C PHE A 3 8.60 0.26 -8.93
N LYS A 4 8.62 1.19 -7.98
CA LYS A 4 9.84 1.94 -7.68
C LYS A 4 10.94 1.01 -7.16
N ASP A 5 10.57 0.06 -6.30
CA ASP A 5 11.50 -0.90 -5.74
C ASP A 5 10.73 -2.12 -5.26
N VAL A 6 11.41 -3.23 -5.11
CA VAL A 6 10.84 -4.48 -4.61
C VAL A 6 11.57 -4.86 -3.35
N ARG A 7 10.85 -4.94 -2.24
CA ARG A 7 11.40 -5.31 -0.95
C ARG A 7 10.67 -6.51 -0.37
N ASP A 8 11.25 -7.10 0.64
CA ASP A 8 10.66 -8.21 1.36
C ASP A 8 10.53 -7.78 2.82
N GLY A 9 9.30 -7.51 3.24
CA GLY A 9 9.01 -7.08 4.59
C GLY A 9 8.66 -5.60 4.68
N ARG A 10 8.17 -5.20 5.84
CA ARG A 10 7.74 -3.83 6.12
C ARG A 10 8.81 -3.13 6.95
N PRO A 11 9.46 -2.09 6.41
CA PRO A 11 10.50 -1.40 7.15
C PRO A 11 9.99 -0.45 8.22
N TYR A 12 8.69 -0.12 8.18
CA TYR A 12 8.08 0.84 9.08
C TYR A 12 7.50 0.14 10.31
N PRO A 13 7.29 0.88 11.42
CA PRO A 13 6.71 0.29 12.61
C PRO A 13 5.24 -0.08 12.40
N ASP A 14 4.76 -1.00 13.23
CA ASP A 14 3.37 -1.43 13.16
C ASP A 14 2.46 -0.23 13.48
N HIS A 15 1.52 0.05 12.59
CA HIS A 15 0.59 1.15 12.75
C HIS A 15 -0.68 0.75 13.52
N GLY A 16 -0.91 -0.55 13.68
CA GLY A 16 -2.06 -1.04 14.44
C GLY A 16 -3.41 -0.83 13.82
N LEU A 17 -3.50 -0.46 12.54
CA LEU A 17 -4.78 -0.24 11.90
C LEU A 17 -5.48 -1.56 11.62
N SER A 18 -6.78 -1.61 11.97
CA SER A 18 -7.64 -2.74 11.60
C SER A 18 -8.15 -2.55 10.17
N ALA A 19 -8.77 -3.59 9.62
CA ALA A 19 -9.40 -3.48 8.30
C ALA A 19 -10.43 -2.36 8.27
N ARG A 20 -11.17 -2.20 9.36
CA ARG A 20 -12.17 -1.13 9.48
C ARG A 20 -11.53 0.25 9.44
N ASP A 21 -10.39 0.42 10.11
CA ASP A 21 -9.69 1.69 10.10
C ASP A 21 -9.24 2.07 8.70
N TRP A 22 -8.75 1.09 7.93
CA TRP A 22 -8.35 1.34 6.55
C TRP A 22 -9.51 1.83 5.69
N THR A 23 -10.72 1.33 5.90
CA THR A 23 -11.88 1.74 5.09
C THR A 23 -12.26 3.20 5.30
N ARG A 24 -11.78 3.82 6.36
CA ARG A 24 -12.03 5.24 6.64
C ARG A 24 -11.08 6.17 5.91
N ILE A 25 -10.03 5.64 5.31
CA ILE A 25 -9.08 6.43 4.53
C ILE A 25 -9.58 6.47 3.09
N PRO A 26 -9.94 7.66 2.56
CA PRO A 26 -10.41 7.73 1.19
C PRO A 26 -9.29 7.37 0.22
N PRO A 27 -9.58 6.59 -0.83
CA PRO A 27 -8.55 6.25 -1.82
C PRO A 27 -8.15 7.46 -2.64
N ARG A 28 -6.91 7.47 -3.08
CA ARG A 28 -6.40 8.50 -3.99
C ARG A 28 -5.60 7.84 -5.09
N GLN A 29 -5.40 8.55 -6.19
CA GLN A 29 -4.60 8.05 -7.29
C GLN A 29 -3.13 8.05 -6.93
N VAL A 30 -2.46 6.93 -7.22
CA VAL A 30 -1.03 6.77 -6.98
C VAL A 30 -0.45 6.11 -8.23
N ARG A 31 0.71 6.58 -8.66
CA ARG A 31 1.43 5.94 -9.77
C ARG A 31 2.07 4.65 -9.25
N LEU A 32 1.99 3.60 -10.07
CA LEU A 32 2.60 2.31 -9.72
C LEU A 32 4.10 2.46 -9.48
N ASP A 33 4.77 3.32 -10.26
CA ASP A 33 6.21 3.50 -10.14
C ASP A 33 6.63 4.33 -8.91
N GLN A 34 5.68 4.78 -8.10
CA GLN A 34 5.96 5.39 -6.81
C GLN A 34 5.89 4.41 -5.66
N LEU A 35 5.39 3.20 -5.90
CA LEU A 35 5.16 2.22 -4.86
C LEU A 35 6.38 1.32 -4.68
N VAL A 36 6.74 1.09 -3.42
CA VAL A 36 7.74 0.11 -3.03
C VAL A 36 6.99 -1.10 -2.47
N THR A 37 7.24 -2.29 -3.00
CA THR A 37 6.53 -3.47 -2.52
C THR A 37 7.08 -3.93 -1.18
N THR A 38 6.24 -4.61 -0.41
CA THR A 38 6.66 -5.24 0.85
C THR A 38 6.73 -6.75 0.74
N LYS A 39 6.47 -7.28 -0.46
CA LYS A 39 6.57 -8.70 -0.80
C LYS A 39 7.30 -8.81 -2.12
N LYS A 40 8.13 -9.82 -2.24
CA LYS A 40 8.88 -10.06 -3.48
C LYS A 40 8.39 -11.29 -4.23
N VAL A 41 7.42 -12.03 -3.70
CA VAL A 41 6.89 -13.23 -4.31
C VAL A 41 5.43 -13.00 -4.68
N LEU A 42 5.09 -13.40 -5.89
CA LEU A 42 3.76 -13.27 -6.46
C LEU A 42 3.20 -14.65 -6.70
N GLU A 43 1.96 -14.90 -6.25
CA GLU A 43 1.28 -16.17 -6.50
C GLU A 43 0.51 -16.08 -7.80
N LEU A 44 0.94 -16.86 -8.77
CA LEU A 44 0.41 -16.79 -10.13
C LEU A 44 -1.09 -17.13 -10.17
N ASP A 45 -1.51 -18.14 -9.42
CA ASP A 45 -2.92 -18.51 -9.39
C ASP A 45 -3.81 -17.39 -8.84
N ARG A 46 -3.34 -16.66 -7.84
CA ARG A 46 -4.07 -15.51 -7.31
C ARG A 46 -4.11 -14.37 -8.32
N LEU A 47 -3.00 -14.17 -9.03
CA LEU A 47 -2.93 -13.13 -10.05
C LEU A 47 -3.94 -13.38 -11.17
N LEU A 48 -4.12 -14.63 -11.56
CA LEU A 48 -4.97 -15.01 -12.67
C LEU A 48 -6.43 -15.23 -12.25
N SER A 49 -6.72 -15.24 -10.95
CA SER A 49 -8.08 -15.49 -10.48
C SER A 49 -8.96 -14.26 -10.65
N SER A 50 -10.27 -14.50 -10.67
CA SER A 50 -11.24 -13.41 -10.74
C SER A 50 -11.32 -12.65 -9.42
N ASP A 51 -11.59 -11.36 -9.51
CA ASP A 51 -11.84 -10.54 -8.32
C ASP A 51 -13.17 -10.86 -7.65
N SER A 52 -14.02 -11.65 -8.27
CA SER A 52 -15.34 -11.98 -7.72
C SER A 52 -15.25 -12.75 -6.40
N THR A 53 -14.11 -13.38 -6.11
CA THR A 53 -13.90 -14.13 -4.87
C THR A 53 -13.11 -13.34 -3.85
N PHE A 54 -12.87 -12.07 -4.09
CA PHE A 54 -12.08 -11.24 -3.20
C PHE A 54 -12.84 -10.94 -1.91
N PHE A 55 -12.19 -11.16 -0.78
CA PHE A 55 -12.71 -10.83 0.54
C PHE A 55 -11.83 -9.75 1.16
N GLY A 56 -12.38 -8.58 1.38
CA GLY A 56 -11.64 -7.49 1.98
C GLY A 56 -11.91 -6.18 1.27
N ASP A 57 -10.94 -5.28 1.33
CA ASP A 57 -11.07 -3.95 0.74
C ASP A 57 -10.94 -4.01 -0.78
N LEU A 58 -11.73 -3.21 -1.46
CA LEU A 58 -11.65 -3.06 -2.92
C LEU A 58 -10.38 -2.34 -3.36
N PHE A 59 -9.74 -1.61 -2.46
CA PHE A 59 -8.57 -0.81 -2.79
C PHE A 59 -7.32 -1.36 -2.10
N PRO A 60 -6.17 -1.32 -2.80
CA PRO A 60 -4.89 -1.63 -2.14
C PRO A 60 -4.60 -0.64 -1.01
N HIS A 61 -3.75 -1.07 -0.08
CA HIS A 61 -3.33 -0.26 1.06
C HIS A 61 -1.85 0.06 0.95
N ALA A 62 -1.49 1.31 1.17
CA ALA A 62 -0.10 1.73 1.16
C ALA A 62 0.18 2.58 2.40
N VAL A 63 1.44 2.58 2.80
CA VAL A 63 1.91 3.34 3.96
C VAL A 63 2.99 4.31 3.51
N GLY A 64 2.78 5.60 3.77
CA GLY A 64 3.79 6.63 3.55
C GLY A 64 4.69 6.73 4.77
N TRP A 65 5.98 6.51 4.58
CA TRP A 65 6.94 6.53 5.67
C TRP A 65 8.33 6.90 5.13
N ARG A 66 8.92 7.91 5.74
CA ARG A 66 10.25 8.42 5.39
C ARG A 66 10.39 8.73 3.89
N GLY A 67 9.36 9.37 3.35
CA GLY A 67 9.37 9.81 1.96
C GLY A 67 9.09 8.73 0.93
N GLU A 68 8.76 7.52 1.36
CA GLU A 68 8.45 6.41 0.46
C GLU A 68 7.01 5.96 0.66
N LEU A 69 6.42 5.39 -0.41
CA LEU A 69 5.09 4.78 -0.35
C LEU A 69 5.26 3.26 -0.44
N PHE A 70 4.97 2.58 0.66
CA PHE A 70 5.10 1.12 0.73
C PHE A 70 3.74 0.47 0.49
N LEU A 71 3.68 -0.43 -0.49
CA LEU A 71 2.46 -1.18 -0.77
C LEU A 71 2.33 -2.30 0.24
N GLU A 72 1.46 -2.11 1.23
CA GLU A 72 1.29 -3.06 2.32
C GLU A 72 0.41 -4.24 1.93
N ASP A 73 -0.66 -3.98 1.16
CA ASP A 73 -1.61 -5.01 0.74
C ASP A 73 -2.11 -4.68 -0.65
N GLY A 74 -2.45 -5.71 -1.42
CA GLY A 74 -2.98 -5.54 -2.77
C GLY A 74 -1.95 -5.70 -3.87
N LEU A 75 -0.86 -6.44 -3.62
CA LEU A 75 0.18 -6.65 -4.63
C LEU A 75 -0.38 -7.25 -5.92
N HIS A 76 -1.20 -8.29 -5.81
CA HIS A 76 -1.75 -8.96 -7.00
C HIS A 76 -2.63 -8.01 -7.80
N ARG A 77 -3.42 -7.18 -7.12
CA ARG A 77 -4.27 -6.19 -7.77
C ARG A 77 -3.43 -5.13 -8.49
N ALA A 78 -2.34 -4.69 -7.86
CA ALA A 78 -1.44 -3.70 -8.48
C ALA A 78 -0.75 -4.27 -9.72
N VAL A 79 -0.29 -5.52 -9.63
CA VAL A 79 0.35 -6.18 -10.78
C VAL A 79 -0.66 -6.40 -11.90
N ARG A 80 -1.89 -6.79 -11.56
CA ARG A 80 -2.94 -6.96 -12.57
C ARG A 80 -3.22 -5.65 -13.30
N ALA A 81 -3.24 -4.53 -12.58
CA ALA A 81 -3.40 -3.22 -13.20
C ALA A 81 -2.26 -2.92 -14.17
N ALA A 82 -1.03 -3.26 -13.78
CA ALA A 82 0.12 -3.07 -14.67
C ALA A 82 0.02 -3.91 -15.93
N LEU A 83 -0.47 -5.15 -15.82
CA LEU A 83 -0.68 -6.02 -16.96
C LEU A 83 -1.77 -5.48 -17.89
N GLN A 84 -2.68 -4.68 -17.36
CA GLN A 84 -3.70 -3.98 -18.15
C GLN A 84 -3.20 -2.63 -18.66
N GLN A 85 -1.90 -2.38 -18.56
CA GLN A 85 -1.23 -1.16 -19.03
C GLN A 85 -1.71 0.10 -18.31
N ARG A 86 -2.14 -0.02 -17.08
CA ARG A 86 -2.47 1.13 -16.25
C ARG A 86 -1.20 1.66 -15.59
N LEU A 87 -1.09 2.98 -15.54
CA LEU A 87 0.05 3.63 -14.90
C LEU A 87 -0.27 4.09 -13.49
N VAL A 88 -1.56 4.26 -13.18
CA VAL A 88 -2.02 4.71 -11.87
C VAL A 88 -3.12 3.79 -11.38
N ILE A 89 -3.23 3.68 -10.06
CA ILE A 89 -4.31 2.96 -9.38
C ILE A 89 -4.81 3.80 -8.21
N HIS A 90 -6.00 3.48 -7.73
CA HIS A 90 -6.54 4.09 -6.52
C HIS A 90 -6.11 3.27 -5.32
N VAL A 91 -5.50 3.93 -4.34
CA VAL A 91 -4.90 3.29 -3.17
C VAL A 91 -5.27 4.09 -1.92
N ARG A 92 -5.57 3.38 -0.84
CA ARG A 92 -5.72 4.03 0.47
C ARG A 92 -4.32 4.23 1.05
N VAL A 93 -3.94 5.47 1.32
CA VAL A 93 -2.59 5.79 1.78
C VAL A 93 -2.66 6.27 3.22
N LEU A 94 -1.98 5.55 4.10
CA LEU A 94 -1.79 5.96 5.49
C LEU A 94 -0.49 6.74 5.59
N GLU A 95 -0.57 8.00 5.96
CA GLU A 95 0.62 8.83 6.17
C GLU A 95 1.15 8.57 7.58
N LEU A 96 2.00 7.56 7.70
CA LEU A 96 2.51 7.13 9.02
C LEU A 96 3.38 8.20 9.66
N ASP A 97 4.15 8.92 8.86
CA ASP A 97 4.97 10.02 9.36
C ASP A 97 4.12 11.08 10.08
N ALA A 98 2.92 11.30 9.59
CA ALA A 98 2.01 12.27 10.20
C ALA A 98 1.43 11.78 11.52
N LEU A 99 1.30 10.45 11.68
CA LEU A 99 0.76 9.84 12.90
C LEU A 99 1.80 9.67 13.98
N GLN A 100 3.08 9.63 13.61
CA GLN A 100 4.18 9.44 14.54
C GLN A 100 5.06 10.68 14.50
N PRO A 101 4.59 11.72 15.17
CA PRO A 101 5.39 12.93 15.23
C PRO A 101 6.71 12.61 15.91
N GLY A 102 7.65 12.84 15.28
CA GLY A 102 8.93 12.56 15.79
C GLY A 102 8.98 11.33 16.15
N GLY A 103 8.23 11.21 16.02
CA GLY A 103 8.35 10.79 16.35
C GLY A 103 7.92 11.54 16.65
N ALA A 104 7.86 12.26 16.71
CA ALA A 104 7.52 12.88 16.95
C ALA A 104 7.13 13.66 17.47
N PRO A 105 7.02 14.18 17.72
CA PRO A 105 6.65 14.96 18.21
C PRO A 105 6.12 15.43 18.88
N ASP A 106 6.21 15.41 18.75
CA ASP A 106 5.74 15.73 19.38
C ASP A 106 5.35 16.14 19.83
N ARG A 107 5.41 16.10 19.93
CA ARG A 107 5.18 16.53 20.24
C ARG A 107 4.55 17.03 20.73
N MET A 108 4.65 17.04 20.59
CA MET A 108 4.25 17.45 21.03
C MET A 108 3.79 17.75 21.52
N GLY A 109 3.91 17.67 21.37
CA GLY A 109 3.60 17.93 21.76
C GLY A 109 3.26 18.11 22.09
N VAL A 110 3.39 18.11 22.09
CA VAL A 110 3.24 18.18 22.35
C VAL A 110 3.10 18.32 22.61
#